data_85d888934d3b3f3c5509fa422a2fd0b0
#
_entry.id   85d888934d3b3f3c5509fa422a2fd0b0
#
_cell.length_a   1.000
_cell.length_b   1.000
_cell.length_c   1.000
_cell.angle_alpha   90.00
_cell.angle_beta   90.00
_cell.angle_gamma   90.00
#
_symmetry.space_group_name_H-M   'P 1'
#
loop_
_entity.id
_entity.type
_entity.pdbx_description
1 polymer ?
#
loop_
_entity_poly.entity_id
_entity_poly.type
_entity_poly.pdbx_seq_one_letter_code
_entity_poly.pdbx_strand_id
1 'polypeptide(L)'
;MYRTAKGEEIFVIDGHTHFWDGSPANQKNIHGKQFIECFYAYHSNLSPPSEKWEKEKFEKYDAKTMFEDLFVTGYDDMAILQPTYLTDFYKNGFNTTERNSAMKKTHPDRFILNGAFDPRDGNKGLEDLHALSEKHKLKGVKLYTAEWRGESKGYKLSDKASYKYLEAAQKLGIKNIHVHKGPTIIPLNRDAFDVADVDDVATSFQDLNFIVEHCGLPRLDDFCWIATQETNVYAGLAVALPFIHSRPG
;
A
#
# COMPACT_ATOMS: atom_id res chain seq x y z
N MET A 1 17.13 15.59 4.73
CA MET A 1 16.27 16.82 4.83
C MET A 1 16.31 17.60 3.52
N TYR A 2 15.15 17.96 3.03
CA TYR A 2 15.05 18.86 1.88
C TYR A 2 15.37 20.31 2.30
N ARG A 3 16.17 21.01 1.50
CA ARG A 3 16.48 22.41 1.74
C ARG A 3 15.80 23.28 0.68
N THR A 4 14.92 24.18 1.12
CA THR A 4 14.23 25.11 0.23
C THR A 4 15.18 26.13 -0.40
N ALA A 5 14.75 26.81 -1.46
CA ALA A 5 15.49 27.94 -2.06
C ALA A 5 15.78 29.09 -1.05
N LYS A 6 15.02 29.19 0.03
CA LYS A 6 15.22 30.16 1.12
C LYS A 6 16.16 29.65 2.23
N GLY A 7 16.68 28.41 2.09
CA GLY A 7 17.59 27.80 3.06
C GLY A 7 16.91 27.10 4.24
N GLU A 8 15.59 26.99 4.25
CA GLU A 8 14.83 26.28 5.30
C GLU A 8 15.02 24.77 5.14
N GLU A 9 15.25 24.07 6.24
CA GLU A 9 15.32 22.60 6.26
C GLU A 9 13.93 22.03 6.56
N ILE A 10 13.45 21.15 5.69
CA ILE A 10 12.15 20.48 5.82
C ILE A 10 12.41 18.99 6.05
N PHE A 11 11.86 18.44 7.13
CA PHE A 11 11.86 17.00 7.38
C PHE A 11 10.82 16.32 6.49
N VAL A 12 11.27 15.36 5.69
CA VAL A 12 10.43 14.69 4.69
C VAL A 12 10.16 13.24 5.09
N ILE A 13 8.89 12.88 5.13
CA ILE A 13 8.47 11.48 5.33
C ILE A 13 7.70 11.03 4.10
N ASP A 14 8.22 10.02 3.39
CA ASP A 14 7.45 9.36 2.34
C ASP A 14 6.39 8.45 2.98
N GLY A 15 5.13 8.79 2.75
CA GLY A 15 3.98 8.08 3.35
C GLY A 15 3.65 6.74 2.69
N HIS A 16 4.26 6.39 1.54
CA HIS A 16 3.87 5.20 0.78
C HIS A 16 5.02 4.59 -0.02
N THR A 17 5.77 3.70 0.58
CA THR A 17 6.89 3.05 -0.08
C THR A 17 6.76 1.54 -0.14
N HIS A 18 7.28 0.98 -1.23
CA HIS A 18 7.38 -0.46 -1.46
C HIS A 18 8.75 -0.80 -2.07
N PHE A 19 9.26 -1.97 -1.75
CA PHE A 19 10.18 -2.70 -2.60
C PHE A 19 9.61 -4.10 -2.84
N TRP A 20 9.95 -4.74 -3.93
CA TRP A 20 9.25 -5.97 -4.32
C TRP A 20 10.13 -6.96 -5.08
N ASP A 21 9.65 -8.19 -5.17
CA ASP A 21 10.19 -9.24 -6.02
C ASP A 21 9.08 -9.86 -6.89
N GLY A 22 8.90 -9.32 -8.08
CA GLY A 22 8.02 -9.84 -9.13
C GLY A 22 8.77 -10.67 -10.18
N SER A 23 10.06 -10.98 -9.94
CA SER A 23 10.92 -11.70 -10.89
C SER A 23 10.36 -13.08 -11.29
N PRO A 24 10.71 -13.59 -12.46
CA PRO A 24 10.28 -14.92 -12.93
C PRO A 24 10.55 -16.05 -11.92
N ALA A 25 11.65 -15.96 -11.17
CA ALA A 25 12.00 -16.96 -10.16
C ALA A 25 11.01 -17.01 -8.99
N ASN A 26 10.41 -15.85 -8.62
CA ASN A 26 9.43 -15.73 -7.54
C ASN A 26 7.99 -15.96 -8.01
N GLN A 27 7.70 -15.91 -9.32
CA GLN A 27 6.35 -16.14 -9.84
C GLN A 27 5.90 -17.57 -9.54
N LYS A 28 4.68 -17.72 -9.02
CA LYS A 28 4.05 -18.99 -8.67
C LYS A 28 3.25 -19.57 -9.86
N ASN A 29 2.70 -18.67 -10.67
CA ASN A 29 1.84 -19.01 -11.80
C ASN A 29 1.78 -17.86 -12.82
N ILE A 30 0.93 -18.02 -13.85
CA ILE A 30 0.75 -17.01 -14.91
C ILE A 30 0.25 -15.68 -14.38
N HIS A 31 -0.48 -15.66 -13.26
CA HIS A 31 -1.03 -14.41 -12.70
C HIS A 31 0.05 -13.54 -12.09
N GLY A 32 1.12 -14.10 -11.53
CA GLY A 32 2.30 -13.34 -11.11
C GLY A 32 2.98 -12.64 -12.27
N LYS A 33 3.10 -13.33 -13.42
CA LYS A 33 3.61 -12.71 -14.66
C LYS A 33 2.71 -11.58 -15.16
N GLN A 34 1.38 -11.83 -15.25
CA GLN A 34 0.42 -10.83 -15.70
C GLN A 34 0.45 -9.58 -14.82
N PHE A 35 0.55 -9.77 -13.50
CA PHE A 35 0.61 -8.67 -12.54
C PHE A 35 1.82 -7.77 -12.77
N ILE A 36 3.03 -8.33 -12.81
CA ILE A 36 4.25 -7.53 -12.95
C ILE A 36 4.36 -6.87 -14.32
N GLU A 37 3.90 -7.53 -15.39
CA GLU A 37 3.88 -6.95 -16.74
C GLU A 37 2.91 -5.77 -16.85
N CYS A 38 1.72 -5.89 -16.27
CA CYS A 38 0.76 -4.78 -16.23
C CYS A 38 1.28 -3.63 -15.35
N PHE A 39 1.90 -3.94 -14.21
CA PHE A 39 2.49 -2.93 -13.33
C PHE A 39 3.66 -2.20 -14.01
N TYR A 40 4.51 -2.93 -14.73
CA TYR A 40 5.57 -2.33 -15.55
C TYR A 40 5.01 -1.45 -16.68
N ALA A 41 3.89 -1.83 -17.29
CA ALA A 41 3.24 -1.01 -18.31
C ALA A 41 2.76 0.35 -17.74
N TYR A 42 2.24 0.38 -16.51
CA TYR A 42 1.93 1.65 -15.83
C TYR A 42 3.19 2.49 -15.65
N HIS A 43 4.26 1.92 -15.10
CA HIS A 43 5.53 2.62 -14.95
C HIS A 43 6.02 3.18 -16.30
N SER A 44 6.08 2.33 -17.32
CA SER A 44 6.58 2.72 -18.65
C SER A 44 5.79 3.84 -19.33
N ASN A 45 4.47 3.90 -19.09
CA ASN A 45 3.58 4.86 -19.74
C ASN A 45 3.43 6.16 -18.94
N LEU A 46 3.65 6.14 -17.65
CA LEU A 46 3.44 7.28 -16.76
C LEU A 46 4.74 7.98 -16.37
N SER A 47 5.89 7.29 -16.45
CA SER A 47 7.18 7.89 -16.14
C SER A 47 7.69 8.77 -17.28
N PRO A 48 8.35 9.91 -16.96
CA PRO A 48 9.15 10.63 -17.95
C PRO A 48 10.19 9.72 -18.59
N PRO A 49 10.57 9.92 -19.86
CA PRO A 49 11.53 9.06 -20.55
C PRO A 49 12.89 8.89 -19.81
N SER A 50 13.35 9.95 -19.14
CA SER A 50 14.59 9.93 -18.33
C SER A 50 14.50 9.06 -17.06
N GLU A 51 13.29 8.82 -16.56
CA GLU A 51 13.05 8.10 -15.30
C GLU A 51 12.51 6.69 -15.53
N LYS A 52 12.37 6.29 -16.77
CA LYS A 52 11.87 4.97 -17.13
C LYS A 52 12.94 3.91 -16.87
N TRP A 53 12.61 2.94 -16.01
CA TRP A 53 13.48 1.83 -15.70
C TRP A 53 13.44 0.74 -16.76
N GLU A 54 14.56 0.02 -16.89
CA GLU A 54 14.58 -1.25 -17.61
C GLU A 54 13.70 -2.28 -16.89
N LYS A 55 13.12 -3.20 -17.67
CA LYS A 55 12.15 -4.17 -17.18
C LYS A 55 12.71 -5.04 -16.05
N GLU A 56 13.95 -5.49 -16.18
CA GLU A 56 14.63 -6.33 -15.19
C GLU A 56 14.79 -5.62 -13.83
N LYS A 57 15.16 -4.33 -13.85
CA LYS A 57 15.23 -3.51 -12.63
C LYS A 57 13.84 -3.37 -12.00
N PHE A 58 12.81 -3.17 -12.83
CA PHE A 58 11.43 -3.02 -12.33
C PHE A 58 10.86 -4.33 -11.78
N GLU A 59 11.12 -5.47 -12.42
CA GLU A 59 10.65 -6.77 -11.96
C GLU A 59 11.16 -7.12 -10.56
N LYS A 60 12.35 -6.63 -10.20
CA LYS A 60 12.94 -6.82 -8.87
C LYS A 60 13.54 -5.52 -8.35
N TYR A 61 12.70 -4.72 -7.75
CA TYR A 61 13.11 -3.52 -7.04
C TYR A 61 13.42 -3.87 -5.59
N ASP A 62 14.70 -4.04 -5.28
CA ASP A 62 15.12 -4.57 -3.99
C ASP A 62 15.29 -3.49 -2.91
N ALA A 63 15.42 -3.94 -1.66
CA ALA A 63 15.53 -3.09 -0.49
C ALA A 63 16.72 -2.13 -0.54
N LYS A 64 17.87 -2.57 -1.12
CA LYS A 64 19.07 -1.76 -1.25
C LYS A 64 18.83 -0.62 -2.23
N THR A 65 18.28 -0.94 -3.39
CA THR A 65 17.97 0.06 -4.43
C THR A 65 16.96 1.08 -3.90
N MET A 66 15.90 0.62 -3.20
CA MET A 66 14.94 1.53 -2.58
C MET A 66 15.61 2.47 -1.55
N PHE A 67 16.53 1.96 -0.73
CA PHE A 67 17.24 2.78 0.24
C PHE A 67 18.08 3.87 -0.45
N GLU A 68 18.79 3.51 -1.51
CA GLU A 68 19.58 4.44 -2.29
C GLU A 68 18.70 5.52 -2.95
N ASP A 69 17.57 5.11 -3.56
CA ASP A 69 16.66 6.03 -4.23
C ASP A 69 16.00 7.02 -3.24
N LEU A 70 15.59 6.57 -2.05
CA LEU A 70 14.91 7.43 -1.06
C LEU A 70 15.86 8.33 -0.28
N PHE A 71 16.97 7.79 0.24
CA PHE A 71 17.78 8.44 1.26
C PHE A 71 19.15 8.93 0.80
N VAL A 72 19.62 8.49 -0.37
CA VAL A 72 20.92 8.89 -0.93
C VAL A 72 20.74 9.85 -2.10
N THR A 73 19.88 9.50 -3.05
CA THR A 73 19.58 10.34 -4.23
C THR A 73 18.32 11.17 -4.02
N GLY A 74 17.34 10.67 -3.25
CA GLY A 74 16.14 11.39 -2.85
C GLY A 74 16.35 12.30 -1.64
N TYR A 75 15.27 12.94 -1.20
CA TYR A 75 15.28 13.92 -0.11
C TYR A 75 14.61 13.40 1.17
N ASP A 76 14.23 12.12 1.21
CA ASP A 76 13.49 11.56 2.32
C ASP A 76 14.35 11.44 3.58
N ASP A 77 13.76 11.72 4.72
CA ASP A 77 14.34 11.50 6.04
C ASP A 77 13.84 10.20 6.65
N MET A 78 12.57 9.89 6.40
CA MET A 78 11.90 8.64 6.80
C MET A 78 10.96 8.16 5.71
N ALA A 79 10.59 6.88 5.77
CA ALA A 79 9.59 6.29 4.86
C ALA A 79 8.69 5.28 5.59
N ILE A 80 7.43 5.17 5.13
CA ILE A 80 6.47 4.18 5.63
C ILE A 80 6.49 2.96 4.70
N LEU A 81 6.92 1.82 5.22
CA LEU A 81 6.94 0.55 4.50
C LEU A 81 5.55 -0.07 4.45
N GLN A 82 5.02 -0.22 3.25
CA GLN A 82 3.67 -0.74 2.98
C GLN A 82 3.75 -2.15 2.40
N PRO A 83 3.24 -3.20 3.07
CA PRO A 83 3.25 -4.56 2.52
C PRO A 83 2.18 -4.75 1.44
N THR A 84 2.47 -5.65 0.48
CA THR A 84 1.55 -6.16 -0.54
C THR A 84 1.91 -7.61 -0.80
N TYR A 85 1.15 -8.54 -0.26
CA TYR A 85 1.57 -9.94 -0.17
C TYR A 85 1.46 -10.69 -1.49
N LEU A 86 0.30 -10.74 -2.11
CA LEU A 86 0.02 -11.46 -3.36
C LEU A 86 0.53 -12.92 -3.34
N THR A 87 0.26 -13.62 -2.24
CA THR A 87 0.79 -14.97 -1.99
C THR A 87 0.24 -16.03 -2.94
N ASP A 88 -0.91 -15.78 -3.60
CA ASP A 88 -1.42 -16.64 -4.65
C ASP A 88 -0.67 -16.49 -5.98
N PHE A 89 0.05 -15.38 -6.16
CA PHE A 89 0.80 -15.06 -7.38
C PHE A 89 2.31 -15.28 -7.24
N TYR A 90 2.85 -15.12 -6.03
CA TYR A 90 4.29 -15.16 -5.75
C TYR A 90 4.63 -16.13 -4.63
N LYS A 91 5.68 -16.96 -4.85
CA LYS A 91 6.10 -18.03 -3.94
C LYS A 91 6.48 -17.51 -2.54
N ASN A 92 7.19 -16.40 -2.50
CA ASN A 92 7.68 -15.76 -1.27
C ASN A 92 6.96 -14.44 -0.96
N GLY A 93 5.77 -14.22 -1.56
CA GLY A 93 5.08 -12.94 -1.57
C GLY A 93 5.76 -11.89 -2.47
N PHE A 94 5.04 -10.84 -2.82
CA PHE A 94 5.55 -9.72 -3.62
C PHE A 94 6.36 -8.75 -2.75
N ASN A 95 5.73 -8.24 -1.68
CA ASN A 95 6.36 -7.50 -0.58
C ASN A 95 5.67 -7.89 0.73
N THR A 96 6.40 -8.44 1.69
CA THR A 96 5.82 -8.92 2.94
C THR A 96 6.25 -8.09 4.15
N THR A 97 5.48 -8.14 5.23
CA THR A 97 5.83 -7.45 6.48
C THR A 97 7.16 -7.96 7.05
N GLU A 98 7.49 -9.24 6.87
CA GLU A 98 8.76 -9.82 7.32
C GLU A 98 9.95 -9.21 6.59
N ARG A 99 9.86 -9.04 5.25
CA ARG A 99 10.89 -8.36 4.45
C ARG A 99 11.02 -6.90 4.87
N ASN A 100 9.91 -6.20 5.05
CA ASN A 100 9.87 -4.82 5.52
C ASN A 100 10.48 -4.69 6.94
N SER A 101 10.18 -5.65 7.83
CA SER A 101 10.76 -5.71 9.17
C SER A 101 12.28 -5.93 9.15
N ALA A 102 12.79 -6.76 8.23
CA ALA A 102 14.22 -6.95 8.06
C ALA A 102 14.89 -5.64 7.63
N MET A 103 14.29 -4.92 6.67
CA MET A 103 14.79 -3.60 6.24
C MET A 103 14.80 -2.59 7.39
N LYS A 104 13.71 -2.49 8.16
CA LYS A 104 13.64 -1.61 9.34
C LYS A 104 14.70 -1.94 10.39
N LYS A 105 15.02 -3.22 10.59
CA LYS A 105 16.07 -3.61 11.56
C LYS A 105 17.46 -3.11 11.17
N THR A 106 17.77 -3.03 9.89
CA THR A 106 19.06 -2.51 9.41
C THR A 106 19.12 -0.98 9.49
N HIS A 107 17.96 -0.30 9.42
CA HIS A 107 17.86 1.16 9.42
C HIS A 107 16.69 1.63 10.31
N PRO A 108 16.76 1.44 11.65
CA PRO A 108 15.63 1.59 12.56
C PRO A 108 15.04 3.01 12.58
N ASP A 109 15.88 4.03 12.38
CA ASP A 109 15.49 5.44 12.43
C ASP A 109 14.99 6.00 11.08
N ARG A 110 15.01 5.16 10.03
CA ARG A 110 14.59 5.54 8.67
C ARG A 110 13.21 5.04 8.30
N PHE A 111 12.70 4.00 8.97
CA PHE A 111 11.47 3.36 8.55
C PHE A 111 10.41 3.26 9.64
N ILE A 112 9.18 3.57 9.25
CA ILE A 112 7.95 3.21 9.96
C ILE A 112 7.40 1.94 9.29
N LEU A 113 7.06 0.93 10.09
CA LEU A 113 6.55 -0.34 9.58
C LEU A 113 5.03 -0.37 9.71
N ASN A 114 4.34 -0.55 8.61
CA ASN A 114 2.96 -0.99 8.59
C ASN A 114 2.87 -2.51 8.48
N GLY A 115 1.89 -3.09 9.17
CA GLY A 115 1.51 -4.49 9.01
C GLY A 115 0.46 -4.68 7.93
N ALA A 116 -0.10 -5.87 7.87
CA ALA A 116 -1.28 -6.17 7.06
C ALA A 116 -2.15 -7.19 7.78
N PHE A 117 -3.41 -7.29 7.36
CA PHE A 117 -4.30 -8.40 7.67
C PHE A 117 -5.22 -8.70 6.49
N ASP A 118 -5.75 -9.91 6.47
CA ASP A 118 -6.81 -10.29 5.54
C ASP A 118 -7.98 -10.86 6.35
N PRO A 119 -9.17 -10.24 6.28
CA PRO A 119 -10.33 -10.67 7.09
C PRO A 119 -10.78 -12.10 6.82
N ARG A 120 -10.39 -12.66 5.67
CA ARG A 120 -10.73 -14.03 5.26
C ARG A 120 -9.92 -15.09 6.02
N ASP A 121 -8.83 -14.68 6.70
CA ASP A 121 -8.02 -15.58 7.55
C ASP A 121 -8.69 -15.89 8.91
N GLY A 122 -9.88 -15.32 9.18
CA GLY A 122 -10.70 -15.65 10.34
C GLY A 122 -10.01 -15.41 11.69
N ASN A 123 -10.21 -16.31 12.66
CA ASN A 123 -9.63 -16.15 13.99
C ASN A 123 -8.10 -16.26 13.99
N LYS A 124 -7.55 -17.10 13.11
CA LYS A 124 -6.09 -17.24 12.99
C LYS A 124 -5.43 -15.92 12.56
N GLY A 125 -6.01 -15.24 11.59
CA GLY A 125 -5.51 -13.92 11.17
C GLY A 125 -5.62 -12.85 12.25
N LEU A 126 -6.63 -12.92 13.15
CA LEU A 126 -6.71 -12.04 14.31
C LEU A 126 -5.56 -12.30 15.31
N GLU A 127 -5.25 -13.58 15.59
CA GLU A 127 -4.10 -13.94 16.42
C GLU A 127 -2.79 -13.45 15.81
N ASP A 128 -2.64 -13.60 14.50
CA ASP A 128 -1.45 -13.14 13.77
C ASP A 128 -1.32 -11.61 13.82
N LEU A 129 -2.43 -10.87 13.69
CA LEU A 129 -2.44 -9.40 13.83
C LEU A 129 -2.00 -8.96 15.24
N HIS A 130 -2.49 -9.65 16.29
CA HIS A 130 -2.06 -9.41 17.66
C HIS A 130 -0.55 -9.62 17.83
N ALA A 131 -0.06 -10.80 17.43
CA ALA A 131 1.37 -11.14 17.52
C ALA A 131 2.25 -10.15 16.72
N LEU A 132 1.80 -9.76 15.53
CA LEU A 132 2.51 -8.80 14.69
C LEU A 132 2.56 -7.41 15.35
N SER A 133 1.43 -6.97 15.93
CA SER A 133 1.35 -5.69 16.63
C SER A 133 2.21 -5.66 17.89
N GLU A 134 2.21 -6.71 18.68
CA GLU A 134 3.07 -6.84 19.88
C GLU A 134 4.56 -6.78 19.50
N LYS A 135 4.95 -7.53 18.47
CA LYS A 135 6.33 -7.63 18.00
C LYS A 135 6.87 -6.32 17.43
N HIS A 136 6.05 -5.59 16.69
CA HIS A 136 6.51 -4.44 15.90
C HIS A 136 5.96 -3.10 16.38
N LYS A 137 5.06 -3.08 17.37
CA LYS A 137 4.39 -1.87 17.89
C LYS A 137 3.74 -1.07 16.75
N LEU A 138 2.97 -1.76 15.92
CA LEU A 138 2.36 -1.20 14.72
C LEU A 138 1.51 0.04 15.04
N LYS A 139 1.57 1.04 14.16
CA LYS A 139 0.72 2.25 14.17
C LYS A 139 -0.21 2.30 12.97
N GLY A 140 0.03 1.46 11.98
CA GLY A 140 -0.75 1.36 10.78
C GLY A 140 -0.69 -0.04 10.17
N VAL A 141 -1.64 -0.27 9.28
CA VAL A 141 -1.71 -1.45 8.41
C VAL A 141 -1.96 -1.02 6.98
N LYS A 142 -1.48 -1.80 6.02
CA LYS A 142 -1.79 -1.67 4.60
C LYS A 142 -2.67 -2.83 4.17
N LEU A 143 -3.81 -2.50 3.57
CA LEU A 143 -4.79 -3.45 3.06
C LEU A 143 -4.80 -3.42 1.52
N TYR A 144 -4.72 -4.60 0.92
CA TYR A 144 -4.79 -4.79 -0.51
C TYR A 144 -6.03 -5.62 -0.82
N THR A 145 -7.18 -4.95 -0.85
CA THR A 145 -8.51 -5.60 -0.81
C THR A 145 -8.83 -6.52 -1.99
N ALA A 146 -8.14 -6.37 -3.12
CA ALA A 146 -8.29 -7.23 -4.29
C ALA A 146 -7.33 -8.44 -4.30
N GLU A 147 -6.55 -8.68 -3.24
CA GLU A 147 -5.70 -9.87 -3.17
C GLU A 147 -6.51 -11.15 -3.28
N TRP A 148 -6.04 -12.10 -4.08
CA TRP A 148 -6.70 -13.39 -4.21
C TRP A 148 -6.35 -14.33 -3.06
N ARG A 149 -7.33 -15.12 -2.65
CA ARG A 149 -7.20 -16.19 -1.66
C ARG A 149 -8.01 -17.39 -2.14
N GLY A 150 -7.39 -18.34 -2.84
CA GLY A 150 -8.09 -19.44 -3.50
C GLY A 150 -9.15 -18.94 -4.48
N GLU A 151 -10.40 -19.30 -4.26
CA GLU A 151 -11.53 -18.89 -5.11
C GLU A 151 -11.97 -17.44 -4.87
N SER A 152 -11.59 -16.82 -3.75
CA SER A 152 -11.96 -15.45 -3.42
C SER A 152 -11.10 -14.45 -4.18
N LYS A 153 -11.73 -13.53 -4.89
CA LYS A 153 -11.08 -12.49 -5.71
C LYS A 153 -10.99 -11.12 -5.01
N GLY A 154 -11.10 -11.12 -3.71
CA GLY A 154 -11.03 -9.92 -2.90
C GLY A 154 -12.07 -9.89 -1.78
N TYR A 155 -12.09 -8.80 -1.03
CA TYR A 155 -13.05 -8.53 0.04
C TYR A 155 -13.36 -7.04 0.09
N LYS A 156 -14.42 -6.67 0.82
CA LYS A 156 -14.78 -5.27 1.08
C LYS A 156 -14.48 -4.89 2.52
N LEU A 157 -14.16 -3.62 2.75
CA LEU A 157 -14.00 -3.11 4.11
C LEU A 157 -15.32 -3.21 4.90
N SER A 158 -16.46 -3.07 4.22
CA SER A 158 -17.80 -3.19 4.80
C SER A 158 -18.26 -4.64 5.04
N ASP A 159 -17.48 -5.65 4.71
CA ASP A 159 -17.80 -7.04 5.06
C ASP A 159 -17.77 -7.24 6.58
N LYS A 160 -18.70 -8.05 7.12
CA LYS A 160 -18.76 -8.36 8.56
C LYS A 160 -17.45 -8.89 9.14
N ALA A 161 -16.69 -9.63 8.33
CA ALA A 161 -15.38 -10.13 8.74
C ALA A 161 -14.38 -8.98 8.92
N SER A 162 -14.40 -7.97 8.03
CA SER A 162 -13.52 -6.81 8.09
C SER A 162 -13.74 -5.99 9.37
N TYR A 163 -14.99 -5.83 9.81
CA TYR A 163 -15.30 -5.10 11.05
C TYR A 163 -14.60 -5.68 12.27
N LYS A 164 -14.54 -7.02 12.41
CA LYS A 164 -13.82 -7.67 13.52
C LYS A 164 -12.34 -7.32 13.56
N TYR A 165 -11.72 -7.20 12.39
CA TYR A 165 -10.31 -6.83 12.28
C TYR A 165 -10.06 -5.34 12.52
N LEU A 166 -10.98 -4.48 12.08
CA LEU A 166 -10.94 -3.05 12.38
C LEU A 166 -11.11 -2.79 13.89
N GLU A 167 -12.05 -3.49 14.55
CA GLU A 167 -12.19 -3.46 16.01
C GLU A 167 -10.92 -3.93 16.72
N ALA A 168 -10.29 -5.01 16.23
CA ALA A 168 -9.05 -5.51 16.80
C ALA A 168 -7.91 -4.49 16.61
N ALA A 169 -7.79 -3.89 15.43
CA ALA A 169 -6.81 -2.84 15.15
C ALA A 169 -6.98 -1.65 16.10
N GLN A 170 -8.20 -1.18 16.30
CA GLN A 170 -8.52 -0.09 17.23
C GLN A 170 -8.11 -0.43 18.66
N LYS A 171 -8.45 -1.63 19.16
CA LYS A 171 -8.08 -2.12 20.49
C LYS A 171 -6.56 -2.24 20.68
N LEU A 172 -5.82 -2.55 19.62
CA LEU A 172 -4.36 -2.64 19.59
C LEU A 172 -3.66 -1.28 19.46
N GLY A 173 -4.41 -0.19 19.30
CA GLY A 173 -3.87 1.15 19.07
C GLY A 173 -3.26 1.35 17.68
N ILE A 174 -3.64 0.50 16.72
CA ILE A 174 -3.36 0.66 15.30
C ILE A 174 -4.41 1.62 14.74
N LYS A 175 -4.01 2.87 14.50
CA LYS A 175 -4.96 3.93 14.11
C LYS A 175 -5.05 4.16 12.61
N ASN A 176 -4.00 3.85 11.85
CA ASN A 176 -3.90 4.21 10.45
C ASN A 176 -4.16 3.00 9.55
N ILE A 177 -5.26 3.05 8.83
CA ILE A 177 -5.69 1.99 7.91
C ILE A 177 -5.45 2.50 6.47
N HIS A 178 -4.30 2.15 5.91
CA HIS A 178 -4.00 2.42 4.51
C HIS A 178 -4.69 1.36 3.65
N VAL A 179 -5.49 1.77 2.70
CA VAL A 179 -6.22 0.84 1.83
C VAL A 179 -6.03 1.20 0.36
N HIS A 180 -5.65 0.20 -0.43
CA HIS A 180 -5.55 0.37 -1.88
C HIS A 180 -6.96 0.48 -2.47
N LYS A 181 -7.30 1.65 -2.99
CA LYS A 181 -8.53 1.96 -3.71
C LYS A 181 -8.17 2.79 -4.95
N GLY A 182 -7.67 2.13 -5.98
CA GLY A 182 -7.09 2.85 -7.11
C GLY A 182 -6.98 2.02 -8.37
N PRO A 183 -5.99 2.32 -9.22
CA PRO A 183 -5.79 1.61 -10.48
C PRO A 183 -5.71 0.11 -10.26
N THR A 184 -6.44 -0.63 -11.08
CA THR A 184 -6.48 -2.09 -11.01
C THR A 184 -5.40 -2.67 -11.90
N ILE A 185 -4.63 -3.60 -11.36
CA ILE A 185 -3.58 -4.33 -12.08
C ILE A 185 -4.10 -5.72 -12.44
N ILE A 186 -3.97 -6.12 -13.72
CA ILE A 186 -4.35 -7.46 -14.16
C ILE A 186 -3.58 -8.53 -13.35
N PRO A 187 -4.23 -9.60 -12.86
CA PRO A 187 -5.62 -10.04 -13.12
C PRO A 187 -6.62 -9.66 -12.02
N LEU A 188 -6.33 -8.70 -11.17
CA LEU A 188 -7.14 -8.37 -10.01
C LEU A 188 -8.52 -7.85 -10.36
N ASN A 189 -9.48 -8.06 -9.46
CA ASN A 189 -10.85 -7.61 -9.64
C ASN A 189 -11.02 -6.14 -9.26
N ARG A 190 -11.58 -5.35 -10.17
CA ARG A 190 -11.83 -3.91 -9.97
C ARG A 190 -12.79 -3.62 -8.80
N ASP A 191 -13.82 -4.45 -8.61
CA ASP A 191 -14.85 -4.23 -7.60
C ASP A 191 -14.31 -4.23 -6.18
N ALA A 192 -13.26 -5.01 -5.90
CA ALA A 192 -12.61 -5.04 -4.60
C ALA A 192 -11.83 -3.75 -4.29
N PHE A 193 -11.53 -2.93 -5.31
CA PHE A 193 -10.88 -1.63 -5.18
C PHE A 193 -11.87 -0.46 -5.24
N ASP A 194 -13.18 -0.71 -5.30
CA ASP A 194 -14.16 0.37 -5.26
C ASP A 194 -14.09 1.12 -3.94
N VAL A 195 -14.20 2.45 -4.00
CA VAL A 195 -14.04 3.33 -2.84
C VAL A 195 -15.28 3.39 -1.96
N ALA A 196 -16.44 2.96 -2.47
CA ALA A 196 -17.73 3.13 -1.81
C ALA A 196 -17.79 2.50 -0.39
N ASP A 197 -17.04 1.41 -0.14
CA ASP A 197 -17.02 0.74 1.16
C ASP A 197 -16.24 1.50 2.24
N VAL A 198 -15.53 2.58 1.87
CA VAL A 198 -14.79 3.43 2.81
C VAL A 198 -15.77 4.28 3.65
N ASP A 199 -16.87 4.74 3.06
CA ASP A 199 -17.90 5.53 3.74
C ASP A 199 -18.49 4.78 4.95
N ASP A 200 -18.89 3.52 4.75
CA ASP A 200 -19.45 2.66 5.80
C ASP A 200 -18.51 2.49 7.00
N VAL A 201 -17.22 2.22 6.71
CA VAL A 201 -16.25 1.96 7.79
C VAL A 201 -15.75 3.24 8.44
N ALA A 202 -15.66 4.36 7.72
CA ALA A 202 -15.28 5.64 8.27
C ALA A 202 -16.33 6.13 9.29
N THR A 203 -17.61 6.04 8.94
CA THR A 203 -18.73 6.33 9.85
C THR A 203 -18.72 5.41 11.09
N SER A 204 -18.42 4.12 10.90
CA SER A 204 -18.48 3.12 11.98
C SER A 204 -17.27 3.18 12.93
N PHE A 205 -16.11 3.62 12.46
CA PHE A 205 -14.83 3.62 13.18
C PHE A 205 -14.17 5.00 13.19
N GLN A 206 -14.81 5.97 13.82
CA GLN A 206 -14.38 7.38 13.83
C GLN A 206 -13.02 7.62 14.51
N ASP A 207 -12.53 6.70 15.33
CA ASP A 207 -11.21 6.74 15.95
C ASP A 207 -10.08 6.16 15.06
N LEU A 208 -10.43 5.56 13.91
CA LEU A 208 -9.48 5.08 12.91
C LEU A 208 -9.34 6.09 11.77
N ASN A 209 -8.13 6.26 11.27
CA ASN A 209 -7.84 7.05 10.08
C ASN A 209 -7.80 6.12 8.85
N PHE A 210 -8.60 6.41 7.84
CA PHE A 210 -8.61 5.68 6.57
C PHE A 210 -7.83 6.46 5.52
N ILE A 211 -6.65 6.00 5.17
CA ILE A 211 -5.83 6.58 4.11
C ILE A 211 -6.14 5.84 2.81
N VAL A 212 -6.94 6.50 1.96
CA VAL A 212 -7.39 5.96 0.68
C VAL A 212 -6.30 6.18 -0.36
N GLU A 213 -5.54 5.14 -0.64
CA GLU A 213 -4.42 5.22 -1.56
C GLU A 213 -4.88 5.43 -3.00
N HIS A 214 -4.14 6.26 -3.72
CA HIS A 214 -4.41 6.63 -5.11
C HIS A 214 -5.73 7.38 -5.30
N CYS A 215 -6.23 8.04 -4.23
CA CYS A 215 -7.44 8.86 -4.25
C CYS A 215 -8.67 8.15 -4.83
N GLY A 216 -8.79 6.84 -4.66
CA GLY A 216 -9.92 6.07 -5.19
C GLY A 216 -10.02 5.98 -6.71
N LEU A 217 -8.96 6.34 -7.46
CA LEU A 217 -8.99 6.36 -8.94
C LEU A 217 -9.51 5.04 -9.54
N PRO A 218 -10.37 5.10 -10.58
CA PRO A 218 -10.82 6.28 -11.31
C PRO A 218 -12.06 6.99 -10.70
N ARG A 219 -12.51 6.60 -9.50
CA ARG A 219 -13.67 7.13 -8.78
C ARG A 219 -13.30 8.36 -7.94
N LEU A 220 -12.57 9.31 -8.52
CA LEU A 220 -12.05 10.46 -7.79
C LEU A 220 -13.15 11.32 -7.17
N ASP A 221 -14.24 11.56 -7.90
CA ASP A 221 -15.34 12.40 -7.42
C ASP A 221 -16.06 11.73 -6.23
N ASP A 222 -16.32 10.43 -6.30
CA ASP A 222 -16.89 9.65 -5.18
C ASP A 222 -15.97 9.74 -3.96
N PHE A 223 -14.66 9.55 -4.15
CA PHE A 223 -13.67 9.70 -3.08
C PHE A 223 -13.68 11.11 -2.47
N CYS A 224 -13.71 12.16 -3.30
CA CYS A 224 -13.73 13.55 -2.82
C CYS A 224 -14.96 13.85 -1.97
N TRP A 225 -16.12 13.29 -2.32
CA TRP A 225 -17.32 13.42 -1.53
C TRP A 225 -17.20 12.72 -0.17
N ILE A 226 -16.71 11.49 -0.13
CA ILE A 226 -16.47 10.75 1.11
C ILE A 226 -15.48 11.52 2.00
N ALA A 227 -14.34 11.97 1.45
CA ALA A 227 -13.33 12.71 2.20
C ALA A 227 -13.79 14.11 2.66
N THR A 228 -14.82 14.68 2.05
CA THR A 228 -15.44 15.93 2.49
C THR A 228 -16.38 15.69 3.67
N GLN A 229 -17.07 14.56 3.67
CA GLN A 229 -18.04 14.17 4.68
C GLN A 229 -17.36 13.58 5.92
N GLU A 230 -16.41 12.68 5.73
CA GLU A 230 -15.77 11.89 6.78
C GLU A 230 -14.42 12.52 7.20
N THR A 231 -14.37 13.05 8.43
CA THR A 231 -13.19 13.76 8.95
C THR A 231 -11.98 12.88 9.20
N ASN A 232 -12.15 11.56 9.18
CA ASN A 232 -11.13 10.53 9.37
C ASN A 232 -10.72 9.82 8.07
N VAL A 233 -11.10 10.38 6.90
CA VAL A 233 -10.70 9.89 5.57
C VAL A 233 -9.67 10.84 4.95
N TYR A 234 -8.55 10.28 4.50
CA TYR A 234 -7.41 11.01 3.97
C TYR A 234 -7.02 10.50 2.58
N ALA A 235 -6.51 11.41 1.74
CA ALA A 235 -6.01 11.10 0.41
C ALA A 235 -4.57 10.56 0.46
N GLY A 236 -4.32 9.35 -0.01
CA GLY A 236 -3.00 8.86 -0.36
C GLY A 236 -2.67 9.24 -1.80
N LEU A 237 -1.69 10.13 -2.00
CA LEU A 237 -1.37 10.71 -3.31
C LEU A 237 -0.40 9.85 -4.15
N ALA A 238 0.12 8.75 -3.60
CA ALA A 238 1.01 7.85 -4.31
C ALA A 238 0.41 7.45 -5.66
N VAL A 239 1.19 7.54 -6.74
CA VAL A 239 0.78 7.26 -8.13
C VAL A 239 -0.35 8.15 -8.67
N ALA A 240 -1.01 8.97 -7.85
CA ALA A 240 -2.10 9.83 -8.30
C ALA A 240 -1.61 10.97 -9.22
N LEU A 241 -0.46 11.57 -8.91
CA LEU A 241 0.08 12.72 -9.66
C LEU A 241 0.28 12.45 -11.16
N PRO A 242 0.91 11.33 -11.61
CA PRO A 242 1.02 11.03 -13.03
C PRO A 242 -0.33 10.89 -13.75
N PHE A 243 -1.34 10.36 -13.06
CA PHE A 243 -2.70 10.26 -13.62
C PHE A 243 -3.38 11.61 -13.74
N ILE A 244 -3.17 12.51 -12.80
CA ILE A 244 -3.69 13.88 -12.84
C ILE A 244 -3.06 14.63 -14.03
N HIS A 245 -1.76 14.51 -14.24
CA HIS A 245 -1.08 15.14 -15.38
C HIS A 245 -1.58 14.64 -16.75
N SER A 246 -2.02 13.40 -16.85
CA SER A 246 -2.53 12.83 -18.09
C SER A 246 -4.01 13.17 -18.37
N ARG A 247 -4.68 13.84 -17.45
CA ARG A 247 -6.08 14.29 -17.58
C ARG A 247 -6.12 15.82 -17.48
N PRO A 248 -5.88 16.55 -18.58
CA PRO A 248 -6.09 17.97 -18.57
C PRO A 248 -7.56 18.26 -18.34
N GLY A 249 -7.88 18.89 -17.24
CA GLY A 249 -9.06 19.50 -16.68
C GLY A 249 -10.44 19.13 -17.17
#